data_4e659c2e8c86efc2cdb857bb35b9347d
#
_entry.id   4e659c2e8c86efc2cdb857bb35b9347d
#
_cell.length_a   1.000
_cell.length_b   1.000
_cell.length_c   1.000
_cell.angle_alpha   90.00
_cell.angle_beta   90.00
_cell.angle_gamma   90.00
#
_symmetry.space_group_name_H-M   'P 1'
#
loop_
_entity.id
_entity.type
_entity.pdbx_description
1 polymer ?
#
loop_
_entity_poly.entity_id
_entity_poly.type
_entity_poly.pdbx_seq_one_letter_code
_entity_poly.pdbx_strand_id
1 'polypeptide(L)'
;MEGTSEHHNNGDREVTGIDTPAEGTEPSTISASRVGLYSAILTVVTTVITFGLAITAVPNAGAGCRVNCVEYPYLDTLSEFPRDYLWMPPAMILVVLYVALVASIHAQASPQKKVHGQIGLSFALIAAGVLLSDYFVQFSVVPISLMSEQTEGLALLTQYNPYGVFIVLEELGYLLISLSFVFLAPVFAGGGRLAWTIRWVFVAGFVLTTGFLVVISAVYGLERMDRFEIAAISFDWLVLVVNGILLSVLFRRRLKQSRGAYTRDYGDRDERGEGAP
;
A
#
# COMPACT_ATOMS: atom_id res chain seq x y z
N MET A 1 43.26 -22.92 -70.62
CA MET A 1 41.95 -22.32 -70.85
C MET A 1 41.41 -22.02 -69.52
N GLU A 2 41.85 -20.94 -68.88
CA GLU A 2 41.33 -19.58 -68.92
C GLU A 2 39.87 -19.50 -68.54
N GLY A 3 39.58 -19.01 -67.36
CA GLY A 3 38.29 -18.72 -66.84
C GLY A 3 38.46 -17.80 -65.64
N THR A 4 38.36 -16.53 -65.90
CA THR A 4 38.50 -15.32 -65.15
C THR A 4 37.81 -15.29 -63.81
N SER A 5 38.55 -14.78 -62.83
CA SER A 5 38.18 -14.31 -61.52
C SER A 5 37.30 -13.04 -61.58
N GLU A 6 36.11 -13.06 -61.02
CA GLU A 6 35.38 -11.83 -60.66
C GLU A 6 35.34 -11.66 -59.16
N HIS A 7 36.09 -10.66 -58.71
CA HIS A 7 36.03 -10.06 -57.38
C HIS A 7 34.71 -9.36 -57.19
N HIS A 8 33.84 -9.90 -56.32
CA HIS A 8 32.71 -9.17 -55.81
C HIS A 8 33.04 -8.64 -54.40
N ASN A 9 33.37 -7.36 -54.43
CA ASN A 9 33.59 -6.54 -53.23
C ASN A 9 32.23 -6.21 -52.58
N ASN A 10 31.89 -6.94 -51.56
CA ASN A 10 30.69 -6.65 -50.74
C ASN A 10 31.09 -5.75 -49.58
N GLY A 11 30.88 -4.45 -49.80
CA GLY A 11 31.14 -3.43 -48.81
C GLY A 11 30.31 -3.67 -47.53
N ASP A 12 31.02 -3.92 -46.44
CA ASP A 12 30.51 -3.88 -45.08
C ASP A 12 29.87 -2.51 -44.84
N ARG A 13 28.56 -2.46 -44.88
CA ARG A 13 27.83 -1.37 -44.25
C ARG A 13 27.86 -1.56 -42.75
N GLU A 14 28.82 -0.92 -42.14
CA GLU A 14 28.87 -0.61 -40.74
C GLU A 14 27.55 0.11 -40.40
N VAL A 15 26.60 -0.66 -39.82
CA VAL A 15 25.39 -0.10 -39.21
C VAL A 15 25.88 0.63 -37.97
N THR A 16 26.16 1.91 -38.14
CA THR A 16 26.34 2.83 -37.02
C THR A 16 25.06 2.74 -36.14
N GLY A 17 25.24 2.07 -34.99
CA GLY A 17 24.24 2.06 -33.94
C GLY A 17 23.96 3.52 -33.57
N ILE A 18 22.76 3.94 -33.87
CA ILE A 18 22.21 5.18 -33.32
C ILE A 18 22.02 4.91 -31.85
N ASP A 19 23.02 5.30 -31.05
CA ASP A 19 22.86 5.50 -29.61
C ASP A 19 21.81 6.62 -29.43
N THR A 20 20.55 6.22 -29.38
CA THR A 20 19.50 7.10 -28.91
C THR A 20 19.80 7.42 -27.44
N PRO A 21 19.99 8.70 -27.09
CA PRO A 21 20.17 9.10 -25.69
C PRO A 21 18.93 8.64 -24.92
N ALA A 22 19.12 8.23 -23.68
CA ALA A 22 18.09 7.82 -22.75
C ALA A 22 17.20 9.03 -22.33
N GLU A 23 16.48 9.60 -23.29
CA GLU A 23 15.67 10.82 -23.15
C GLU A 23 14.32 10.62 -22.42
N GLY A 24 13.98 9.37 -22.05
CA GLY A 24 12.65 9.06 -21.47
C GLY A 24 12.61 8.94 -19.94
N THR A 25 13.73 9.05 -19.21
CA THR A 25 13.80 8.66 -17.80
C THR A 25 13.47 9.79 -16.81
N GLU A 26 13.65 11.05 -17.16
CA GLU A 26 13.50 12.17 -16.24
C GLU A 26 12.04 12.59 -15.93
N PRO A 27 11.13 12.74 -16.89
CA PRO A 27 9.75 13.15 -16.60
C PRO A 27 8.98 12.10 -15.79
N SER A 28 9.19 10.82 -16.06
CA SER A 28 8.53 9.72 -15.35
C SER A 28 8.97 9.61 -13.88
N THR A 29 10.25 9.84 -13.60
CA THR A 29 10.81 9.82 -12.24
C THR A 29 10.29 11.00 -11.40
N ILE A 30 10.17 12.18 -11.98
CA ILE A 30 9.57 13.35 -11.32
C ILE A 30 8.10 13.12 -11.01
N SER A 31 7.35 12.57 -11.97
CA SER A 31 5.94 12.25 -11.79
C SER A 31 5.74 11.22 -10.66
N ALA A 32 6.47 10.11 -10.67
CA ALA A 32 6.42 9.09 -9.63
C ALA A 32 6.80 9.66 -8.24
N SER A 33 7.78 10.58 -8.18
CA SER A 33 8.15 11.24 -6.92
C SER A 33 7.08 12.19 -6.41
N ARG A 34 6.35 12.89 -7.30
CA ARG A 34 5.22 13.74 -6.90
C ARG A 34 4.05 12.90 -6.38
N VAL A 35 3.64 11.89 -7.13
CA VAL A 35 2.57 10.97 -6.70
C VAL A 35 2.95 10.34 -5.36
N GLY A 36 4.18 9.83 -5.22
CA GLY A 36 4.67 9.24 -3.98
C GLY A 36 4.66 10.22 -2.79
N LEU A 37 5.03 11.50 -3.00
CA LEU A 37 4.99 12.50 -1.95
C LEU A 37 3.56 12.77 -1.46
N TYR A 38 2.64 13.01 -2.38
CA TYR A 38 1.25 13.29 -2.02
C TYR A 38 0.57 12.06 -1.42
N SER A 39 0.77 10.88 -2.00
CA SER A 39 0.23 9.63 -1.43
C SER A 39 0.77 9.38 -0.03
N ALA A 40 2.08 9.60 0.23
CA ALA A 40 2.65 9.43 1.55
C ALA A 40 2.04 10.37 2.59
N ILE A 41 1.90 11.67 2.26
CA ILE A 41 1.29 12.66 3.16
C ILE A 41 -0.18 12.32 3.41
N LEU A 42 -0.95 12.04 2.35
CA LEU A 42 -2.36 11.72 2.46
C LEU A 42 -2.57 10.40 3.22
N THR A 43 -1.71 9.39 3.03
CA THR A 43 -1.74 8.15 3.82
C THR A 43 -1.62 8.46 5.31
N VAL A 44 -0.66 9.28 5.73
CA VAL A 44 -0.50 9.65 7.15
C VAL A 44 -1.76 10.35 7.68
N VAL A 45 -2.23 11.38 6.98
CA VAL A 45 -3.40 12.16 7.41
C VAL A 45 -4.64 11.28 7.51
N THR A 46 -4.89 10.48 6.46
CA THR A 46 -6.06 9.59 6.43
C THR A 46 -5.97 8.50 7.50
N THR A 47 -4.78 7.90 7.73
CA THR A 47 -4.60 6.91 8.79
C THR A 47 -4.93 7.50 10.16
N VAL A 48 -4.44 8.71 10.47
CA VAL A 48 -4.72 9.37 11.76
C VAL A 48 -6.21 9.67 11.92
N ILE A 49 -6.87 10.15 10.87
CA ILE A 49 -8.34 10.39 10.89
C ILE A 49 -9.10 9.08 11.10
N THR A 50 -8.77 8.06 10.31
CA THR A 50 -9.43 6.74 10.39
C THR A 50 -9.25 6.13 11.78
N PHE A 51 -8.02 6.17 12.32
CA PHE A 51 -7.74 5.68 13.66
C PHE A 51 -8.53 6.43 14.72
N GLY A 52 -8.58 7.78 14.64
CA GLY A 52 -9.36 8.60 15.56
C GLY A 52 -10.86 8.29 15.54
N LEU A 53 -11.42 7.97 14.37
CA LEU A 53 -12.82 7.53 14.25
C LEU A 53 -13.00 6.10 14.77
N ALA A 54 -12.10 5.18 14.42
CA ALA A 54 -12.20 3.77 14.79
C ALA A 54 -12.16 3.56 16.31
N ILE A 55 -11.33 4.29 17.06
CA ILE A 55 -11.30 4.18 18.53
C ILE A 55 -12.58 4.65 19.21
N THR A 56 -13.40 5.46 18.53
CA THR A 56 -14.73 5.89 19.04
C THR A 56 -15.85 4.95 18.59
N ALA A 57 -15.55 4.04 17.69
CA ALA A 57 -16.48 3.14 17.01
C ALA A 57 -16.18 1.66 17.32
N VAL A 58 -15.58 1.38 18.47
CA VAL A 58 -15.29 -0.01 18.88
C VAL A 58 -16.62 -0.73 19.10
N PRO A 59 -16.88 -1.84 18.37
CA PRO A 59 -18.12 -2.58 18.52
C PRO A 59 -18.30 -3.12 19.93
N ASN A 60 -19.54 -3.04 20.45
CA ASN A 60 -19.92 -3.65 21.73
C ASN A 60 -20.07 -5.18 21.57
N ALA A 61 -19.06 -5.84 21.03
CA ALA A 61 -19.01 -7.27 20.78
C ALA A 61 -17.56 -7.78 20.89
N GLY A 62 -17.35 -9.08 20.69
CA GLY A 62 -16.01 -9.66 20.60
C GLY A 62 -15.25 -9.75 21.92
N ALA A 63 -13.94 -9.93 21.79
CA ALA A 63 -13.04 -10.23 22.92
C ALA A 63 -12.90 -9.09 23.92
N GLY A 64 -13.09 -7.85 23.48
CA GLY A 64 -12.96 -6.64 24.30
C GLY A 64 -14.21 -6.26 25.08
N CYS A 65 -15.36 -6.78 24.69
CA CYS A 65 -16.63 -6.40 25.30
C CYS A 65 -16.77 -6.98 26.71
N ARG A 66 -17.25 -6.14 27.65
CA ARG A 66 -17.46 -6.55 29.06
C ARG A 66 -18.85 -6.20 29.60
N VAL A 67 -19.53 -5.23 29.03
CA VAL A 67 -20.81 -4.73 29.52
C VAL A 67 -21.69 -4.39 28.31
N ASN A 68 -22.96 -4.76 28.36
CA ASN A 68 -23.94 -4.52 27.28
C ASN A 68 -23.48 -5.05 25.92
N CYS A 69 -22.89 -6.24 25.91
CA CYS A 69 -22.41 -6.85 24.69
C CYS A 69 -23.59 -7.26 23.81
N VAL A 70 -23.45 -6.98 22.52
CA VAL A 70 -24.40 -7.46 21.52
C VAL A 70 -24.23 -8.97 21.37
N GLU A 71 -25.30 -9.70 21.54
CA GLU A 71 -25.33 -11.17 21.47
C GLU A 71 -25.75 -11.64 20.08
N TYR A 72 -25.39 -12.90 19.76
CA TYR A 72 -25.88 -13.55 18.55
C TYR A 72 -27.44 -13.54 18.53
N PRO A 73 -28.04 -13.18 17.40
CA PRO A 73 -27.50 -13.04 16.04
C PRO A 73 -27.02 -11.64 15.65
N TYR A 74 -26.69 -10.73 16.55
CA TYR A 74 -26.12 -9.41 16.32
C TYR A 74 -27.00 -8.46 15.50
N LEU A 75 -28.31 -8.55 15.67
CA LEU A 75 -29.28 -7.77 14.89
C LEU A 75 -29.68 -6.45 15.56
N ASP A 76 -29.46 -6.32 16.88
CA ASP A 76 -29.84 -5.14 17.66
C ASP A 76 -28.76 -4.05 17.58
N THR A 77 -28.22 -3.82 16.37
CA THR A 77 -27.07 -2.92 16.14
C THR A 77 -27.41 -1.71 15.29
N LEU A 78 -28.66 -1.55 14.88
CA LEU A 78 -29.10 -0.42 14.07
C LEU A 78 -28.92 0.93 14.79
N SER A 79 -29.05 0.96 16.12
CA SER A 79 -28.83 2.15 16.95
C SER A 79 -27.39 2.66 16.90
N GLU A 80 -26.44 1.82 16.54
CA GLU A 80 -25.02 2.15 16.43
C GLU A 80 -24.65 2.80 15.07
N PHE A 81 -25.57 2.77 14.12
CA PHE A 81 -25.43 3.48 12.85
C PHE A 81 -25.81 4.96 13.04
N PRO A 82 -25.01 5.94 12.50
CA PRO A 82 -23.81 5.74 11.65
C PRO A 82 -22.48 5.67 12.41
N ARG A 83 -22.46 5.84 13.73
CA ARG A 83 -21.24 5.99 14.55
C ARG A 83 -20.20 4.93 14.25
N ASP A 84 -20.56 3.66 14.34
CA ASP A 84 -19.63 2.52 14.21
C ASP A 84 -19.22 2.24 12.76
N TYR A 85 -19.73 3.01 11.80
CA TYR A 85 -19.43 2.88 10.37
C TYR A 85 -18.62 4.05 9.82
N LEU A 86 -18.54 5.18 10.57
CA LEU A 86 -17.92 6.41 10.06
C LEU A 86 -16.41 6.30 9.77
N TRP A 87 -15.73 5.34 10.34
CA TRP A 87 -14.31 5.09 10.09
C TRP A 87 -14.04 4.37 8.77
N MET A 88 -15.01 3.64 8.22
CA MET A 88 -14.85 2.83 7.01
C MET A 88 -14.62 3.64 5.72
N PRO A 89 -15.37 4.74 5.43
CA PRO A 89 -15.10 5.55 4.26
C PRO A 89 -13.65 6.09 4.19
N PRO A 90 -13.08 6.70 5.24
CA PRO A 90 -11.67 7.08 5.20
C PRO A 90 -10.72 5.86 5.17
N ALA A 91 -11.09 4.69 5.74
CA ALA A 91 -10.31 3.46 5.59
C ALA A 91 -10.25 3.00 4.13
N MET A 92 -11.35 3.06 3.39
CA MET A 92 -11.36 2.76 1.95
C MET A 92 -10.45 3.71 1.16
N ILE A 93 -10.48 5.01 1.48
CA ILE A 93 -9.56 5.99 0.87
C ILE A 93 -8.11 5.66 1.22
N LEU A 94 -7.83 5.30 2.48
CA LEU A 94 -6.50 4.91 2.94
C LEU A 94 -5.93 3.74 2.13
N VAL A 95 -6.73 2.72 1.88
CA VAL A 95 -6.31 1.54 1.10
C VAL A 95 -5.93 1.92 -0.34
N VAL A 96 -6.71 2.81 -0.99
CA VAL A 96 -6.38 3.32 -2.34
C VAL A 96 -5.08 4.14 -2.33
N LEU A 97 -4.91 5.00 -1.32
CA LEU A 97 -3.69 5.80 -1.14
C LEU A 97 -2.47 4.91 -0.90
N TYR A 98 -2.62 3.82 -0.15
CA TYR A 98 -1.58 2.83 0.07
C TYR A 98 -1.13 2.19 -1.25
N VAL A 99 -2.05 1.77 -2.11
CA VAL A 99 -1.71 1.23 -3.44
C VAL A 99 -0.93 2.25 -4.27
N ALA A 100 -1.37 3.51 -4.31
CA ALA A 100 -0.67 4.57 -5.02
C ALA A 100 0.74 4.84 -4.46
N LEU A 101 0.89 4.77 -3.14
CA LEU A 101 2.18 4.88 -2.46
C LEU A 101 3.12 3.73 -2.85
N VAL A 102 2.64 2.48 -2.81
CA VAL A 102 3.42 1.29 -3.17
C VAL A 102 3.80 1.31 -4.66
N ALA A 103 2.89 1.70 -5.54
CA ALA A 103 3.17 1.89 -6.96
C ALA A 103 4.30 2.92 -7.19
N SER A 104 4.28 4.02 -6.43
CA SER A 104 5.33 5.04 -6.50
C SER A 104 6.69 4.53 -5.97
N ILE A 105 6.69 3.68 -4.95
CA ILE A 105 7.91 3.00 -4.45
C ILE A 105 8.45 2.04 -5.52
N HIS A 106 7.58 1.22 -6.11
CA HIS A 106 7.96 0.30 -7.19
C HIS A 106 8.54 1.02 -8.41
N ALA A 107 7.92 2.10 -8.85
CA ALA A 107 8.39 2.90 -9.98
C ALA A 107 9.80 3.45 -9.79
N GLN A 108 10.21 3.70 -8.54
CA GLN A 108 11.53 4.23 -8.19
C GLN A 108 12.54 3.14 -7.75
N ALA A 109 12.15 1.87 -7.80
CA ALA A 109 13.04 0.77 -7.48
C ALA A 109 14.13 0.62 -8.55
N SER A 110 15.39 0.36 -8.12
CA SER A 110 16.47 0.03 -9.05
C SER A 110 16.14 -1.25 -9.82
N PRO A 111 16.70 -1.46 -11.03
CA PRO A 111 16.43 -2.65 -11.84
C PRO A 111 16.57 -3.97 -11.06
N GLN A 112 17.60 -4.08 -10.22
CA GLN A 112 17.89 -5.29 -9.41
C GLN A 112 16.83 -5.52 -8.31
N LYS A 113 16.03 -4.52 -7.96
CA LYS A 113 15.03 -4.58 -6.89
C LYS A 113 13.58 -4.46 -7.39
N LYS A 114 13.40 -4.28 -8.70
CA LYS A 114 12.06 -4.12 -9.30
C LYS A 114 11.15 -5.31 -8.99
N VAL A 115 11.68 -6.53 -8.99
CA VAL A 115 10.90 -7.75 -8.66
C VAL A 115 10.33 -7.67 -7.25
N HIS A 116 11.10 -7.22 -6.26
CA HIS A 116 10.60 -7.04 -4.90
C HIS A 116 9.49 -6.00 -4.82
N GLY A 117 9.70 -4.84 -5.47
CA GLY A 117 8.66 -3.81 -5.57
C GLY A 117 7.39 -4.31 -6.27
N GLN A 118 7.54 -5.13 -7.32
CA GLN A 118 6.41 -5.74 -8.04
C GLN A 118 5.62 -6.69 -7.15
N ILE A 119 6.29 -7.58 -6.41
CA ILE A 119 5.63 -8.51 -5.48
C ILE A 119 4.91 -7.72 -4.38
N GLY A 120 5.57 -6.71 -3.79
CA GLY A 120 4.96 -5.83 -2.79
C GLY A 120 3.70 -5.14 -3.32
N LEU A 121 3.73 -4.64 -4.57
CA LEU A 121 2.57 -4.03 -5.22
C LEU A 121 1.46 -5.05 -5.47
N SER A 122 1.79 -6.27 -5.85
CA SER A 122 0.80 -7.33 -6.05
C SER A 122 0.04 -7.65 -4.76
N PHE A 123 0.74 -7.79 -3.63
CA PHE A 123 0.10 -7.96 -2.32
C PHE A 123 -0.74 -6.76 -1.92
N ALA A 124 -0.28 -5.54 -2.17
CA ALA A 124 -1.04 -4.32 -1.91
C ALA A 124 -2.35 -4.27 -2.71
N LEU A 125 -2.33 -4.69 -3.98
CA LEU A 125 -3.52 -4.74 -4.83
C LEU A 125 -4.53 -5.79 -4.35
N ILE A 126 -4.05 -6.98 -3.97
CA ILE A 126 -4.93 -8.03 -3.43
C ILE A 126 -5.54 -7.58 -2.10
N ALA A 127 -4.73 -7.02 -1.19
CA ALA A 127 -5.21 -6.45 0.07
C ALA A 127 -6.27 -5.37 -0.17
N ALA A 128 -6.04 -4.49 -1.14
CA ALA A 128 -7.00 -3.45 -1.50
C ALA A 128 -8.32 -4.04 -1.99
N GLY A 129 -8.29 -5.05 -2.84
CA GLY A 129 -9.50 -5.75 -3.29
C GLY A 129 -10.29 -6.36 -2.14
N VAL A 130 -9.61 -7.00 -1.21
CA VAL A 130 -10.23 -7.63 -0.03
C VAL A 130 -10.85 -6.56 0.88
N LEU A 131 -10.07 -5.58 1.34
CA LEU A 131 -10.52 -4.58 2.32
C LEU A 131 -11.59 -3.64 1.74
N LEU A 132 -11.46 -3.22 0.47
CA LEU A 132 -12.49 -2.38 -0.16
C LEU A 132 -13.82 -3.13 -0.29
N SER A 133 -13.78 -4.41 -0.66
CA SER A 133 -14.99 -5.23 -0.75
C SER A 133 -15.63 -5.42 0.62
N ASP A 134 -14.84 -5.68 1.62
CA ASP A 134 -15.28 -5.91 2.99
C ASP A 134 -15.96 -4.66 3.57
N TYR A 135 -15.28 -3.52 3.58
CA TYR A 135 -15.84 -2.26 4.08
C TYR A 135 -17.04 -1.78 3.29
N PHE A 136 -17.03 -1.98 1.96
CA PHE A 136 -18.15 -1.59 1.13
C PHE A 136 -19.41 -2.44 1.41
N VAL A 137 -19.25 -3.75 1.59
CA VAL A 137 -20.34 -4.65 1.98
C VAL A 137 -20.88 -4.27 3.37
N GLN A 138 -20.00 -4.09 4.33
CA GLN A 138 -20.38 -3.73 5.69
C GLN A 138 -21.16 -2.40 5.71
N PHE A 139 -20.66 -1.38 5.01
CA PHE A 139 -21.29 -0.06 4.98
C PHE A 139 -22.59 -0.02 4.17
N SER A 140 -22.66 -0.76 3.05
CA SER A 140 -23.77 -0.65 2.10
C SER A 140 -24.87 -1.70 2.32
N VAL A 141 -24.53 -2.87 2.87
CA VAL A 141 -25.49 -3.98 2.99
C VAL A 141 -26.07 -4.09 4.39
N VAL A 142 -25.21 -4.06 5.42
CA VAL A 142 -25.65 -4.38 6.79
C VAL A 142 -26.71 -3.39 7.33
N PRO A 143 -26.51 -2.05 7.29
CA PRO A 143 -27.49 -1.12 7.84
C PRO A 143 -28.82 -1.14 7.10
N ILE A 144 -28.80 -1.22 5.77
CA ILE A 144 -30.03 -1.23 4.98
C ILE A 144 -30.82 -2.54 5.18
N SER A 145 -30.11 -3.67 5.33
CA SER A 145 -30.74 -4.96 5.61
C SER A 145 -31.44 -4.97 6.98
N LEU A 146 -30.78 -4.38 7.99
CA LEU A 146 -31.40 -4.20 9.33
C LEU A 146 -32.64 -3.31 9.27
N MET A 147 -32.57 -2.17 8.55
CA MET A 147 -33.68 -1.25 8.37
C MET A 147 -34.86 -1.89 7.62
N SER A 148 -34.58 -2.82 6.71
CA SER A 148 -35.58 -3.49 5.87
C SER A 148 -36.04 -4.83 6.47
N GLU A 149 -35.61 -5.17 7.67
CA GLU A 149 -35.91 -6.45 8.36
C GLU A 149 -35.46 -7.69 7.55
N GLN A 150 -34.49 -7.51 6.62
CA GLN A 150 -33.91 -8.60 5.83
C GLN A 150 -32.69 -9.17 6.55
N THR A 151 -32.92 -9.98 7.57
CA THR A 151 -31.90 -10.38 8.54
C THR A 151 -31.27 -11.74 8.25
N GLU A 152 -31.80 -12.50 7.26
CA GLU A 152 -31.31 -13.83 6.93
C GLU A 152 -29.85 -13.78 6.45
N GLY A 153 -28.97 -14.52 7.12
CA GLY A 153 -27.52 -14.55 6.83
C GLY A 153 -26.73 -13.33 7.32
N LEU A 154 -27.40 -12.28 7.80
CA LEU A 154 -26.75 -11.02 8.18
C LEU A 154 -25.77 -11.19 9.34
N ALA A 155 -26.03 -12.12 10.25
CA ALA A 155 -25.15 -12.44 11.38
C ALA A 155 -23.72 -12.85 10.97
N LEU A 156 -23.51 -13.37 9.75
CA LEU A 156 -22.19 -13.71 9.25
C LEU A 156 -21.44 -12.52 8.64
N LEU A 157 -22.16 -11.49 8.20
CA LEU A 157 -21.59 -10.34 7.49
C LEU A 157 -21.25 -9.18 8.42
N THR A 158 -21.91 -9.09 9.57
CA THR A 158 -21.79 -7.93 10.47
C THR A 158 -20.45 -7.89 11.20
N GLN A 159 -19.87 -6.70 11.34
CA GLN A 159 -18.66 -6.42 12.13
C GLN A 159 -18.80 -6.80 13.63
N TYR A 160 -20.01 -6.94 14.14
CA TYR A 160 -20.26 -7.34 15.52
C TYR A 160 -20.07 -8.84 15.78
N ASN A 161 -19.96 -9.65 14.72
CA ASN A 161 -19.68 -11.07 14.86
C ASN A 161 -18.16 -11.32 14.86
N PRO A 162 -17.55 -11.64 16.01
CA PRO A 162 -16.09 -11.86 16.09
C PRO A 162 -15.61 -13.11 15.36
N TYR A 163 -16.52 -13.92 14.84
CA TYR A 163 -16.26 -15.08 13.99
C TYR A 163 -16.85 -14.89 12.58
N GLY A 164 -17.24 -13.65 12.25
CA GLY A 164 -17.88 -13.29 11.00
C GLY A 164 -16.92 -13.14 9.82
N VAL A 165 -17.51 -13.01 8.65
CA VAL A 165 -16.77 -12.82 7.40
C VAL A 165 -16.00 -11.49 7.44
N PHE A 166 -16.57 -10.44 8.02
CA PHE A 166 -15.95 -9.13 8.15
C PHE A 166 -14.59 -9.24 8.86
N ILE A 167 -14.55 -9.80 10.08
CA ILE A 167 -13.31 -9.95 10.85
C ILE A 167 -12.25 -10.77 10.09
N VAL A 168 -12.66 -11.86 9.45
CA VAL A 168 -11.74 -12.73 8.69
C VAL A 168 -11.16 -12.03 7.46
N LEU A 169 -11.96 -11.21 6.76
CA LEU A 169 -11.48 -10.44 5.61
C LEU A 169 -10.56 -9.30 6.03
N GLU A 170 -10.83 -8.63 7.15
CA GLU A 170 -9.90 -7.66 7.71
C GLU A 170 -8.57 -8.31 8.11
N GLU A 171 -8.59 -9.42 8.85
CA GLU A 171 -7.40 -10.18 9.19
C GLU A 171 -6.57 -10.53 7.96
N LEU A 172 -7.21 -11.04 6.90
CA LEU A 172 -6.56 -11.39 5.64
C LEU A 172 -5.99 -10.14 4.95
N GLY A 173 -6.77 -9.06 4.87
CA GLY A 173 -6.36 -7.82 4.23
C GLY A 173 -5.13 -7.20 4.88
N TYR A 174 -5.10 -7.08 6.20
CA TYR A 174 -3.96 -6.54 6.93
C TYR A 174 -2.75 -7.49 6.92
N LEU A 175 -2.95 -8.80 6.94
CA LEU A 175 -1.86 -9.75 6.73
C LEU A 175 -1.22 -9.59 5.34
N LEU A 176 -2.02 -9.34 4.30
CA LEU A 176 -1.53 -9.05 2.94
C LEU A 176 -0.81 -7.71 2.85
N ILE A 177 -1.24 -6.67 3.59
CA ILE A 177 -0.52 -5.41 3.74
C ILE A 177 0.84 -5.67 4.40
N SER A 178 0.89 -6.43 5.48
CA SER A 178 2.15 -6.75 6.15
C SER A 178 3.10 -7.57 5.27
N LEU A 179 2.59 -8.48 4.43
CA LEU A 179 3.35 -9.17 3.39
C LEU A 179 3.90 -8.18 2.34
N SER A 180 3.09 -7.21 1.91
CA SER A 180 3.57 -6.15 1.03
C SER A 180 4.76 -5.40 1.66
N PHE A 181 4.72 -5.10 2.97
CA PHE A 181 5.81 -4.43 3.68
C PHE A 181 7.13 -5.18 3.60
N VAL A 182 7.14 -6.49 3.85
CA VAL A 182 8.38 -7.27 3.84
C VAL A 182 8.99 -7.35 2.43
N PHE A 183 8.16 -7.41 1.39
CA PHE A 183 8.64 -7.38 0.00
C PHE A 183 9.07 -5.99 -0.47
N LEU A 184 8.56 -4.92 0.11
CA LEU A 184 9.04 -3.55 -0.15
C LEU A 184 10.36 -3.25 0.56
N ALA A 185 10.65 -3.88 1.70
CA ALA A 185 11.84 -3.60 2.50
C ALA A 185 13.17 -3.70 1.71
N PRO A 186 13.41 -4.71 0.83
CA PRO A 186 14.63 -4.78 0.04
C PRO A 186 14.81 -3.62 -0.96
N VAL A 187 13.75 -2.93 -1.37
CA VAL A 187 13.83 -1.77 -2.27
C VAL A 187 14.70 -0.67 -1.65
N PHE A 188 14.70 -0.56 -0.34
CA PHE A 188 15.44 0.45 0.43
C PHE A 188 16.84 -0.01 0.88
N ALA A 189 17.27 -1.23 0.53
CA ALA A 189 18.59 -1.73 0.89
C ALA A 189 19.71 -0.93 0.17
N GLY A 190 20.82 -0.68 0.86
CA GLY A 190 21.98 0.04 0.30
C GLY A 190 21.80 1.56 0.21
N GLY A 191 20.67 2.11 0.69
CA GLY A 191 20.47 3.56 0.84
C GLY A 191 21.09 4.10 2.14
N GLY A 192 21.04 5.44 2.30
CA GLY A 192 21.48 6.11 3.54
C GLY A 192 20.58 5.81 4.74
N ARG A 193 20.86 6.47 5.87
CA ARG A 193 20.15 6.24 7.15
C ARG A 193 18.62 6.27 7.03
N LEU A 194 18.07 7.20 6.24
CA LEU A 194 16.62 7.31 6.04
C LEU A 194 16.05 6.04 5.38
N ALA A 195 16.66 5.56 4.29
CA ALA A 195 16.24 4.34 3.62
C ALA A 195 16.40 3.11 4.51
N TRP A 196 17.46 3.04 5.30
CA TRP A 196 17.69 1.99 6.30
C TRP A 196 16.54 1.97 7.33
N THR A 197 16.14 3.13 7.85
CA THR A 197 15.02 3.22 8.82
C THR A 197 13.71 2.76 8.18
N ILE A 198 13.37 3.24 6.98
CA ILE A 198 12.17 2.81 6.24
C ILE A 198 12.14 1.29 6.09
N ARG A 199 13.25 0.71 5.66
CA ARG A 199 13.38 -0.74 5.50
C ARG A 199 13.04 -1.49 6.79
N TRP A 200 13.63 -1.10 7.90
CA TRP A 200 13.46 -1.82 9.16
C TRP A 200 12.09 -1.60 9.79
N VAL A 201 11.45 -0.46 9.58
CA VAL A 201 10.05 -0.24 9.98
C VAL A 201 9.12 -1.18 9.21
N PHE A 202 9.34 -1.38 7.90
CA PHE A 202 8.58 -2.37 7.13
C PHE A 202 8.81 -3.81 7.62
N VAL A 203 10.05 -4.18 7.89
CA VAL A 203 10.37 -5.51 8.43
C VAL A 203 9.73 -5.72 9.81
N ALA A 204 9.81 -4.70 10.67
CA ALA A 204 9.20 -4.75 12.00
C ALA A 204 7.67 -4.91 11.92
N GLY A 205 7.00 -4.18 11.03
CA GLY A 205 5.56 -4.34 10.80
C GLY A 205 5.19 -5.78 10.45
N PHE A 206 5.85 -6.36 9.46
CA PHE A 206 5.62 -7.76 9.09
C PHE A 206 5.87 -8.74 10.24
N VAL A 207 6.99 -8.58 10.96
CA VAL A 207 7.34 -9.47 12.09
C VAL A 207 6.35 -9.34 13.24
N LEU A 208 5.91 -8.12 13.56
CA LEU A 208 4.92 -7.89 14.62
C LEU A 208 3.56 -8.48 14.23
N THR A 209 3.04 -8.19 13.04
CA THR A 209 1.73 -8.69 12.59
C THR A 209 1.73 -10.21 12.51
N THR A 210 2.72 -10.81 11.84
CA THR A 210 2.79 -12.27 11.68
C THR A 210 3.10 -12.97 13.01
N GLY A 211 4.00 -12.43 13.79
CA GLY A 211 4.35 -12.96 15.11
C GLY A 211 3.16 -12.92 16.06
N PHE A 212 2.38 -11.85 16.03
CA PHE A 212 1.18 -11.75 16.86
C PHE A 212 0.10 -12.75 16.44
N LEU A 213 -0.07 -12.99 15.12
CA LEU A 213 -0.95 -14.04 14.61
C LEU A 213 -0.58 -15.41 15.21
N VAL A 214 0.71 -15.75 15.20
CA VAL A 214 1.20 -17.01 15.76
C VAL A 214 0.91 -17.10 17.25
N VAL A 215 1.23 -16.04 17.99
CA VAL A 215 1.03 -16.00 19.46
C VAL A 215 -0.45 -16.10 19.82
N ILE A 216 -1.31 -15.29 19.21
CA ILE A 216 -2.76 -15.32 19.47
C ILE A 216 -3.36 -16.68 19.10
N SER A 217 -2.95 -17.25 17.96
CA SER A 217 -3.43 -18.58 17.55
C SER A 217 -2.95 -19.68 18.49
N ALA A 218 -1.73 -19.61 19.01
CA ALA A 218 -1.20 -20.58 19.98
C ALA A 218 -1.88 -20.48 21.35
N VAL A 219 -2.25 -19.27 21.78
CA VAL A 219 -2.84 -19.04 23.11
C VAL A 219 -4.34 -19.32 23.12
N TYR A 220 -5.06 -18.86 22.08
CA TYR A 220 -6.52 -18.88 22.05
C TYR A 220 -7.11 -19.92 21.09
N GLY A 221 -6.32 -20.48 20.18
CA GLY A 221 -6.80 -21.46 19.19
C GLY A 221 -7.94 -20.90 18.34
N LEU A 222 -9.05 -21.63 18.30
CA LEU A 222 -10.27 -21.21 17.56
C LEU A 222 -11.03 -20.07 18.26
N GLU A 223 -10.76 -19.80 19.54
CA GLU A 223 -11.41 -18.72 20.30
C GLU A 223 -10.63 -17.40 20.25
N ARG A 224 -9.81 -17.21 19.20
CA ARG A 224 -9.03 -15.98 19.04
C ARG A 224 -9.90 -14.74 18.81
N MET A 225 -11.12 -14.92 18.29
CA MET A 225 -12.07 -13.85 18.00
C MET A 225 -11.42 -12.73 17.15
N ASP A 226 -11.73 -11.48 17.45
CA ASP A 226 -11.22 -10.23 16.86
C ASP A 226 -9.85 -9.78 17.41
N ARG A 227 -9.20 -10.56 18.28
CA ARG A 227 -7.92 -10.14 18.93
C ARG A 227 -6.78 -9.93 17.95
N PHE A 228 -6.71 -10.78 16.91
CA PHE A 228 -5.67 -10.64 15.90
C PHE A 228 -5.95 -9.46 14.97
N GLU A 229 -7.20 -9.28 14.57
CA GLU A 229 -7.66 -8.14 13.75
C GLU A 229 -7.25 -6.81 14.38
N ILE A 230 -7.61 -6.57 15.64
CA ILE A 230 -7.27 -5.35 16.38
C ILE A 230 -5.75 -5.11 16.39
N ALA A 231 -4.96 -6.17 16.60
CA ALA A 231 -3.51 -6.07 16.62
C ALA A 231 -2.93 -5.77 15.22
N ALA A 232 -3.42 -6.47 14.18
CA ALA A 232 -2.97 -6.31 12.82
C ALA A 232 -3.22 -4.89 12.31
N ILE A 233 -4.44 -4.37 12.50
CA ILE A 233 -4.79 -2.98 12.19
C ILE A 233 -3.85 -2.01 12.92
N SER A 234 -3.65 -2.21 14.22
CA SER A 234 -2.83 -1.30 15.03
C SER A 234 -1.38 -1.26 14.57
N PHE A 235 -0.77 -2.41 14.29
CA PHE A 235 0.61 -2.47 13.81
C PHE A 235 0.76 -1.91 12.41
N ASP A 236 -0.12 -2.27 11.48
CA ASP A 236 -0.03 -1.82 10.10
C ASP A 236 -0.29 -0.32 9.98
N TRP A 237 -1.27 0.22 10.70
CA TRP A 237 -1.51 1.67 10.73
C TRP A 237 -0.36 2.45 11.35
N LEU A 238 0.27 1.92 12.41
CA LEU A 238 1.49 2.52 12.96
C LEU A 238 2.62 2.55 11.92
N VAL A 239 2.82 1.45 11.19
CA VAL A 239 3.81 1.38 10.09
C VAL A 239 3.47 2.39 8.99
N LEU A 240 2.19 2.52 8.60
CA LEU A 240 1.76 3.49 7.59
C LEU A 240 2.03 4.93 8.02
N VAL A 241 1.78 5.28 9.27
CA VAL A 241 2.09 6.62 9.81
C VAL A 241 3.60 6.86 9.80
N VAL A 242 4.38 5.98 10.40
CA VAL A 242 5.84 6.16 10.53
C VAL A 242 6.50 6.17 9.15
N ASN A 243 6.24 5.15 8.32
CA ASN A 243 6.83 5.09 6.99
C ASN A 243 6.25 6.14 6.04
N GLY A 244 5.00 6.54 6.19
CA GLY A 244 4.42 7.64 5.42
C GLY A 244 5.16 8.96 5.66
N ILE A 245 5.50 9.28 6.91
CA ILE A 245 6.32 10.45 7.26
C ILE A 245 7.73 10.32 6.65
N LEU A 246 8.40 9.19 6.84
CA LEU A 246 9.75 8.95 6.32
C LEU A 246 9.81 8.99 4.79
N LEU A 247 8.82 8.37 4.13
CA LEU A 247 8.68 8.36 2.67
C LEU A 247 8.38 9.76 2.12
N SER A 248 7.58 10.56 2.81
CA SER A 248 7.33 11.95 2.40
C SER A 248 8.63 12.76 2.37
N VAL A 249 9.50 12.59 3.37
CA VAL A 249 10.83 13.20 3.40
C VAL A 249 11.71 12.68 2.26
N LEU A 250 11.69 11.36 2.00
CA LEU A 250 12.47 10.74 0.93
C LEU A 250 12.06 11.28 -0.44
N PHE A 251 10.76 11.25 -0.77
CA PHE A 251 10.23 11.73 -2.04
C PHE A 251 10.48 13.22 -2.23
N ARG A 252 10.35 14.04 -1.18
CA ARG A 252 10.67 15.46 -1.22
C ARG A 252 12.13 15.73 -1.54
N ARG A 253 13.06 14.93 -0.97
CA ARG A 253 14.50 15.02 -1.29
C ARG A 253 14.78 14.66 -2.75
N ARG A 254 14.19 13.57 -3.25
CA ARG A 254 14.31 13.15 -4.65
C ARG A 254 13.79 14.21 -5.63
N LEU A 255 12.62 14.81 -5.35
CA LEU A 255 12.08 15.91 -6.16
C LEU A 255 13.02 17.12 -6.24
N LYS A 256 13.68 17.48 -5.12
CA LYS A 256 14.64 18.58 -5.12
C LYS A 256 15.88 18.26 -5.96
N GLN A 257 16.37 17.01 -5.88
CA GLN A 257 17.54 16.56 -6.65
C GLN A 257 17.25 16.56 -8.16
N SER A 258 16.11 15.99 -8.57
CA SER A 258 15.71 15.96 -9.99
C SER A 258 15.52 17.37 -10.57
N ARG A 259 14.92 18.30 -9.82
CA ARG A 259 14.78 19.70 -10.25
C ARG A 259 16.15 20.39 -10.39
N GLY A 260 17.07 20.16 -9.46
CA GLY A 260 18.41 20.75 -9.51
C GLY A 260 19.26 20.21 -10.66
N ALA A 261 19.10 18.94 -11.03
CA ALA A 261 19.75 18.35 -12.20
C ALA A 261 19.22 18.96 -13.50
N TYR A 262 17.89 19.08 -13.62
CA TYR A 262 17.25 19.68 -14.79
C TYR A 262 17.68 21.13 -15.03
N THR A 263 17.73 21.96 -13.99
CA THR A 263 18.13 23.37 -14.12
C THR A 263 19.59 23.53 -14.51
N ARG A 264 20.48 22.63 -14.08
CA ARG A 264 21.89 22.65 -14.48
C ARG A 264 22.08 22.26 -15.94
N ASP A 265 21.41 21.20 -16.40
CA ASP A 265 21.52 20.74 -17.79
C ASP A 265 20.98 21.79 -18.78
N TYR A 266 19.88 22.48 -18.40
CA TYR A 266 19.32 23.56 -19.23
C TYR A 266 20.21 24.79 -19.26
N GLY A 267 20.82 25.17 -18.13
CA GLY A 267 21.78 26.28 -18.06
C GLY A 267 23.05 26.01 -18.88
N ASP A 268 23.58 24.82 -18.82
CA ASP A 268 24.75 24.38 -19.58
C ASP A 268 24.49 24.32 -21.11
N ARG A 269 23.27 24.05 -21.56
CA ARG A 269 22.86 24.09 -22.98
C ARG A 269 22.71 25.52 -23.49
N ASP A 270 22.14 26.40 -22.67
CA ASP A 270 21.99 27.81 -23.02
C ASP A 270 23.36 28.50 -23.18
N GLU A 271 24.33 28.19 -22.29
CA GLU A 271 25.69 28.69 -22.40
C GLU A 271 26.48 28.13 -23.62
N ARG A 272 26.08 26.94 -24.12
CA ARG A 272 26.67 26.34 -25.34
C ARG A 272 25.99 26.81 -26.64
N GLY A 273 24.94 27.61 -26.57
CA GLY A 273 24.20 28.08 -27.74
C GLY A 273 23.38 27.00 -28.46
N GLU A 274 23.14 25.85 -27.83
CA GLU A 274 22.31 24.80 -28.34
C GLU A 274 20.87 25.16 -27.98
N GLY A 275 20.16 25.84 -28.90
CA GLY A 275 18.78 26.29 -28.70
C GLY A 275 17.85 25.14 -28.36
N ALA A 276 16.79 25.44 -27.59
CA ALA A 276 15.76 24.48 -27.18
C ALA A 276 15.10 23.80 -28.40
N PRO A 277 14.73 22.51 -28.25
CA PRO A 277 14.05 21.76 -29.31
C PRO A 277 12.65 22.27 -29.63
#